data_e5d658b0ac4b800e1b199a3a10ee6332
#
_entry.id   e5d658b0ac4b800e1b199a3a10ee6332
#
_cell.length_a   1.000
_cell.length_b   1.000
_cell.length_c   1.000
_cell.angle_alpha   90.00
_cell.angle_beta   90.00
_cell.angle_gamma   90.00
#
_symmetry.space_group_name_H-M   'P 1'
#
loop_
_entity.id
_entity.type
_entity.pdbx_description
1 polymer ?
#
loop_
_entity_poly.entity_id
_entity_poly.type
_entity_poly.pdbx_seq_one_letter_code
_entity_poly.pdbx_strand_id
1 'polypeptide(L)'
;MNANLSRVLSGGRGSAKTGNQWFAVAVATFLSASVVPVILLCVSLAIVDWQDVKEELSVFYISLLFSLAWVVMLGLPAFFLLRFLHRERITTLLAAGFVTGGLPLAILGWPLDTGSRSSFSTSWHGQFVDMVKDGVPTLYGWLSYLEEVAVIGVMGAISATTFWYVWVYFSRRPEPAGGLSGDGSKTPTLDQVK
;
A
#
# COMPACT_ATOMS: atom_id res chain seq x y z
N MET A 1 -38.53 -33.40 -17.60
CA MET A 1 -38.56 -31.97 -17.98
C MET A 1 -38.53 -31.11 -16.72
N ASN A 2 -37.41 -31.04 -15.94
CA ASN A 2 -37.29 -30.20 -14.72
C ASN A 2 -35.83 -29.99 -14.24
N ALA A 3 -34.84 -30.12 -15.14
CA ALA A 3 -33.41 -29.93 -14.76
C ALA A 3 -32.87 -28.50 -14.90
N ASN A 4 -33.68 -27.56 -15.41
CA ASN A 4 -33.20 -26.20 -15.70
C ASN A 4 -33.53 -25.13 -14.62
N LEU A 5 -34.37 -25.44 -13.64
CA LEU A 5 -34.75 -24.49 -12.61
C LEU A 5 -33.76 -24.38 -11.45
N SER A 6 -32.94 -25.43 -11.21
CA SER A 6 -31.93 -25.39 -10.13
C SER A 6 -30.69 -24.53 -10.47
N ARG A 7 -30.42 -24.27 -11.76
CA ARG A 7 -29.29 -23.39 -12.17
C ARG A 7 -29.57 -21.89 -12.02
N VAL A 8 -30.81 -21.47 -12.09
CA VAL A 8 -31.18 -20.05 -11.97
C VAL A 8 -31.11 -19.57 -10.51
N LEU A 9 -31.32 -20.45 -9.55
CA LEU A 9 -31.31 -20.12 -8.11
C LEU A 9 -29.91 -20.14 -7.49
N SER A 10 -28.89 -20.66 -8.17
CA SER A 10 -27.49 -20.64 -7.69
C SER A 10 -26.72 -19.35 -8.04
N GLY A 11 -27.30 -18.47 -8.85
CA GLY A 11 -26.65 -17.22 -9.30
C GLY A 11 -26.50 -16.14 -8.23
N GLY A 12 -27.19 -16.25 -7.09
CA GLY A 12 -27.20 -15.18 -6.07
C GLY A 12 -25.99 -15.16 -5.10
N ARG A 13 -25.20 -16.23 -5.03
CA ARG A 13 -24.11 -16.32 -4.04
C ARG A 13 -22.80 -15.64 -4.47
N GLY A 14 -22.67 -15.22 -5.72
CA GLY A 14 -21.46 -14.57 -6.25
C GLY A 14 -21.28 -13.11 -5.79
N SER A 15 -22.37 -12.40 -5.54
CA SER A 15 -22.35 -10.94 -5.29
C SER A 15 -21.84 -10.55 -3.91
N ALA A 16 -22.14 -11.33 -2.87
CA ALA A 16 -21.70 -11.03 -1.51
C ALA A 16 -20.19 -11.24 -1.31
N LYS A 17 -19.60 -12.18 -2.02
CA LYS A 17 -18.16 -12.51 -1.92
C LYS A 17 -17.28 -11.42 -2.56
N THR A 18 -17.77 -10.78 -3.61
CA THR A 18 -17.08 -9.65 -4.27
C THR A 18 -17.07 -8.39 -3.41
N GLY A 19 -18.16 -8.07 -2.71
CA GLY A 19 -18.24 -6.90 -1.84
C GLY A 19 -17.18 -6.90 -0.72
N ASN A 20 -16.98 -8.03 -0.06
CA ASN A 20 -15.99 -8.15 1.01
C ASN A 20 -14.54 -8.00 0.51
N GLN A 21 -14.24 -8.41 -0.72
CA GLN A 21 -12.90 -8.27 -1.28
C GLN A 21 -12.55 -6.81 -1.59
N TRP A 22 -13.49 -6.04 -2.16
CA TRP A 22 -13.27 -4.62 -2.43
C TRP A 22 -13.12 -3.81 -1.15
N PHE A 23 -13.91 -4.12 -0.13
CA PHE A 23 -13.76 -3.52 1.19
C PHE A 23 -12.38 -3.81 1.78
N ALA A 24 -11.90 -5.05 1.71
CA ALA A 24 -10.57 -5.43 2.17
C ALA A 24 -9.46 -4.65 1.44
N VAL A 25 -9.58 -4.51 0.11
CA VAL A 25 -8.62 -3.72 -0.68
C VAL A 25 -8.66 -2.25 -0.26
N ALA A 26 -9.84 -1.64 -0.10
CA ALA A 26 -9.96 -0.24 0.29
C ALA A 26 -9.35 0.03 1.66
N VAL A 27 -9.63 -0.82 2.67
CA VAL A 27 -9.05 -0.71 4.01
C VAL A 27 -7.54 -0.91 3.98
N ALA A 28 -7.05 -1.92 3.24
CA ALA A 28 -5.62 -2.17 3.09
C ALA A 28 -4.90 -0.98 2.43
N THR A 29 -5.51 -0.38 1.40
CA THR A 29 -4.99 0.81 0.71
C THR A 29 -4.88 1.99 1.67
N PHE A 30 -5.94 2.28 2.42
CA PHE A 30 -5.96 3.41 3.36
C PHE A 30 -4.93 3.22 4.47
N LEU A 31 -4.88 2.05 5.10
CA LEU A 31 -3.93 1.77 6.17
C LEU A 31 -2.49 1.79 5.68
N SER A 32 -2.21 1.21 4.52
CA SER A 32 -0.85 1.23 3.96
C SER A 32 -0.38 2.64 3.60
N ALA A 33 -1.27 3.49 3.07
CA ALA A 33 -0.96 4.87 2.76
C ALA A 33 -0.71 5.72 4.03
N SER A 34 -1.34 5.36 5.16
CA SER A 34 -1.23 6.09 6.42
C SER A 34 0.05 5.77 7.21
N VAL A 35 0.68 4.60 6.98
CA VAL A 35 1.81 4.13 7.81
C VAL A 35 2.99 5.10 7.77
N VAL A 36 3.42 5.53 6.60
CA VAL A 36 4.58 6.43 6.45
C VAL A 36 4.29 7.82 7.04
N PRO A 37 3.18 8.51 6.71
CA PRO A 37 2.83 9.77 7.36
C PRO A 37 2.73 9.68 8.88
N VAL A 38 2.17 8.58 9.42
CA VAL A 38 2.10 8.38 10.88
C VAL A 38 3.47 8.21 11.50
N ILE A 39 4.38 7.43 10.88
CA ILE A 39 5.75 7.30 11.36
C ILE A 39 6.44 8.67 11.36
N LEU A 40 6.33 9.43 10.29
CA LEU A 40 6.92 10.78 10.19
C LEU A 40 6.35 11.71 11.27
N LEU A 41 5.03 11.72 11.46
CA LEU A 41 4.39 12.50 12.51
C LEU A 41 4.90 12.10 13.91
N CYS A 42 5.00 10.81 14.21
CA CYS A 42 5.51 10.33 15.50
C CYS A 42 6.96 10.77 15.73
N VAL A 43 7.80 10.74 14.71
CA VAL A 43 9.19 11.19 14.78
C VAL A 43 9.25 12.70 14.97
N SER A 44 8.48 13.48 14.20
CA SER A 44 8.41 14.94 14.36
C SER A 44 7.96 15.32 15.76
N LEU A 45 6.87 14.77 16.26
CA LEU A 45 6.36 15.08 17.62
C LEU A 45 7.32 14.66 18.74
N ALA A 46 8.25 13.75 18.50
CA ALA A 46 9.29 13.39 19.47
C ALA A 46 10.44 14.40 19.55
N ILE A 47 10.58 15.28 18.54
CA ILE A 47 11.72 16.20 18.38
C ILE A 47 11.27 17.66 18.52
N VAL A 48 10.03 17.98 18.14
CA VAL A 48 9.49 19.32 18.01
C VAL A 48 8.82 19.78 19.31
N ASP A 49 8.95 21.07 19.63
CA ASP A 49 8.26 21.69 20.77
C ASP A 49 6.74 21.76 20.52
N TRP A 50 5.95 21.65 21.60
CA TRP A 50 4.49 21.65 21.57
C TRP A 50 3.84 22.90 20.93
N GLN A 51 4.59 23.97 20.75
CA GLN A 51 4.10 25.21 20.16
C GLN A 51 3.85 25.09 18.64
N ASP A 52 4.58 24.19 17.96
CA ASP A 52 4.56 24.03 16.51
C ASP A 52 3.67 22.87 16.01
N VAL A 53 2.92 22.22 16.92
CA VAL A 53 2.07 21.05 16.62
C VAL A 53 1.06 21.31 15.50
N LYS A 54 0.56 22.56 15.34
CA LYS A 54 -0.39 22.90 14.27
C LYS A 54 0.25 22.82 12.88
N GLU A 55 1.49 23.25 12.77
CA GLU A 55 2.24 23.19 11.52
C GLU A 55 2.53 21.73 11.16
N GLU A 56 2.95 20.92 12.13
CA GLU A 56 3.19 19.50 11.96
C GLU A 56 1.93 18.73 11.52
N LEU A 57 0.76 19.07 12.07
CA LEU A 57 -0.51 18.48 11.65
C LEU A 57 -0.84 18.83 10.19
N SER A 58 -0.54 20.05 9.75
CA SER A 58 -0.75 20.46 8.35
C SER A 58 0.14 19.65 7.41
N VAL A 59 1.41 19.48 7.75
CA VAL A 59 2.36 18.64 7.00
C VAL A 59 1.89 17.18 6.96
N PHE A 60 1.40 16.67 8.09
CA PHE A 60 0.82 15.31 8.14
C PHE A 60 -0.35 15.12 7.17
N TYR A 61 -1.33 16.05 7.14
CA TYR A 61 -2.47 15.95 6.24
C TYR A 61 -2.05 16.00 4.77
N ILE A 62 -1.14 16.89 4.41
CA ILE A 62 -0.61 16.99 3.05
C ILE A 62 0.13 15.68 2.67
N SER A 63 0.97 15.18 3.56
CA SER A 63 1.70 13.93 3.36
C SER A 63 0.76 12.73 3.22
N LEU A 64 -0.32 12.69 4.02
CA LEU A 64 -1.32 11.62 3.95
C LEU A 64 -2.07 11.64 2.60
N LEU A 65 -2.51 12.82 2.14
CA LEU A 65 -3.17 12.95 0.85
C LEU A 65 -2.25 12.56 -0.30
N PHE A 66 -1.00 13.01 -0.26
CA PHE A 66 -0.02 12.66 -1.27
C PHE A 66 0.28 11.15 -1.28
N SER A 67 0.49 10.56 -0.10
CA SER A 67 0.71 9.11 0.05
C SER A 67 -0.48 8.30 -0.46
N LEU A 68 -1.72 8.72 -0.14
CA LEU A 68 -2.93 8.05 -0.60
C LEU A 68 -3.05 8.12 -2.14
N ALA A 69 -2.86 9.30 -2.72
CA ALA A 69 -2.87 9.46 -4.17
C ALA A 69 -1.83 8.56 -4.84
N TRP A 70 -0.64 8.47 -4.23
CA TRP A 70 0.47 7.66 -4.74
C TRP A 70 0.17 6.16 -4.68
N VAL A 71 -0.35 5.67 -3.56
CA VAL A 71 -0.74 4.26 -3.42
C VAL A 71 -1.87 3.90 -4.39
N VAL A 72 -2.82 4.80 -4.61
CA VAL A 72 -3.90 4.58 -5.58
C VAL A 72 -3.36 4.58 -7.01
N MET A 73 -2.46 5.50 -7.35
CA MET A 73 -1.96 5.68 -8.72
C MET A 73 -0.96 4.60 -9.14
N LEU A 74 -0.08 4.16 -8.24
CA LEU A 74 0.99 3.21 -8.53
C LEU A 74 0.84 1.89 -7.78
N GLY A 75 0.48 1.94 -6.51
CA GLY A 75 0.39 0.75 -5.65
C GLY A 75 -0.73 -0.19 -6.08
N LEU A 76 -1.94 0.32 -6.34
CA LEU A 76 -3.05 -0.51 -6.76
C LEU A 76 -2.84 -1.15 -8.15
N PRO A 77 -2.41 -0.43 -9.20
CA PRO A 77 -2.08 -1.05 -10.47
C PRO A 77 -0.99 -2.13 -10.35
N ALA A 78 0.05 -1.87 -9.57
CA ALA A 78 1.10 -2.84 -9.30
C ALA A 78 0.55 -4.10 -8.60
N PHE A 79 -0.30 -3.94 -7.59
CA PHE A 79 -0.95 -5.05 -6.91
C PHE A 79 -1.83 -5.87 -7.88
N PHE A 80 -2.68 -5.22 -8.68
CA PHE A 80 -3.53 -5.93 -9.65
C PHE A 80 -2.69 -6.64 -10.73
N LEU A 81 -1.59 -6.04 -11.17
CA LEU A 81 -0.66 -6.68 -12.09
C LEU A 81 -0.04 -7.95 -11.49
N LEU A 82 0.42 -7.89 -10.23
CA LEU A 82 0.98 -9.05 -9.53
C LEU A 82 -0.06 -10.15 -9.34
N ARG A 83 -1.30 -9.76 -9.03
CA ARG A 83 -2.43 -10.69 -8.93
C ARG A 83 -2.75 -11.35 -10.27
N PHE A 84 -2.75 -10.59 -11.35
CA PHE A 84 -2.93 -11.11 -12.70
C PHE A 84 -1.83 -12.11 -13.08
N LEU A 85 -0.58 -11.84 -12.68
CA LEU A 85 0.56 -12.73 -12.89
C LEU A 85 0.62 -13.93 -11.92
N HIS A 86 -0.37 -14.10 -11.03
CA HIS A 86 -0.41 -15.14 -9.98
C HIS A 86 0.85 -15.18 -9.10
N ARG A 87 1.49 -14.03 -8.90
CA ARG A 87 2.72 -13.87 -8.10
C ARG A 87 2.46 -13.09 -6.80
N GLU A 88 1.39 -13.44 -6.09
CA GLU A 88 0.99 -12.79 -4.82
C GLU A 88 1.87 -13.25 -3.63
N ARG A 89 3.18 -13.29 -3.79
CA ARG A 89 4.09 -13.59 -2.70
C ARG A 89 4.52 -12.30 -2.01
N ILE A 90 4.71 -12.37 -0.69
CA ILE A 90 5.15 -11.20 0.11
C ILE A 90 6.46 -10.60 -0.44
N THR A 91 7.41 -11.44 -0.85
CA THR A 91 8.69 -10.99 -1.43
C THR A 91 8.51 -10.19 -2.71
N THR A 92 7.57 -10.61 -3.58
CA THR A 92 7.28 -9.91 -4.83
C THR A 92 6.56 -8.58 -4.57
N LEU A 93 5.67 -8.55 -3.56
CA LEU A 93 5.02 -7.31 -3.14
C LEU A 93 6.00 -6.32 -2.50
N LEU A 94 6.94 -6.81 -1.68
CA LEU A 94 8.01 -5.99 -1.11
C LEU A 94 8.86 -5.35 -2.20
N ALA A 95 9.29 -6.15 -3.19
CA ALA A 95 10.07 -5.65 -4.31
C ALA A 95 9.26 -4.64 -5.15
N ALA A 96 7.98 -4.92 -5.41
CA ALA A 96 7.11 -3.98 -6.11
C ALA A 96 6.92 -2.68 -5.31
N GLY A 97 6.70 -2.76 -4.00
CA GLY A 97 6.58 -1.60 -3.12
C GLY A 97 7.85 -0.76 -3.08
N PHE A 98 9.01 -1.40 -3.02
CA PHE A 98 10.31 -0.73 -3.09
C PHE A 98 10.46 0.03 -4.43
N VAL A 99 10.20 -0.64 -5.54
CA VAL A 99 10.32 -0.04 -6.87
C VAL A 99 9.31 1.09 -7.05
N THR A 100 8.03 0.87 -6.74
CA THR A 100 6.99 1.91 -6.91
C THR A 100 7.18 3.09 -5.95
N GLY A 101 7.76 2.87 -4.76
CA GLY A 101 8.14 3.95 -3.85
C GLY A 101 9.32 4.77 -4.37
N GLY A 102 10.42 4.12 -4.73
CA GLY A 102 11.65 4.79 -5.14
C GLY A 102 11.64 5.34 -6.57
N LEU A 103 10.88 4.70 -7.51
CA LEU A 103 10.89 5.04 -8.92
C LEU A 103 10.61 6.53 -9.24
N PRO A 104 9.63 7.19 -8.61
CA PRO A 104 9.36 8.59 -8.92
C PRO A 104 10.51 9.51 -8.54
N LEU A 105 11.09 9.30 -7.36
CA LEU A 105 12.27 10.06 -6.97
C LEU A 105 13.45 9.74 -7.90
N ALA A 106 13.58 8.48 -8.30
CA ALA A 106 14.60 8.06 -9.26
C ALA A 106 14.47 8.74 -10.63
N ILE A 107 13.25 9.03 -11.07
CA ILE A 107 13.02 9.71 -12.35
C ILE A 107 13.09 11.24 -12.18
N LEU A 108 12.39 11.80 -11.19
CA LEU A 108 12.25 13.24 -11.02
C LEU A 108 13.46 13.89 -10.34
N GLY A 109 14.13 13.16 -9.45
CA GLY A 109 15.34 13.59 -8.74
C GLY A 109 16.63 13.27 -9.48
N TRP A 110 16.56 12.83 -10.75
CA TRP A 110 17.76 12.47 -11.52
C TRP A 110 18.76 13.62 -11.57
N PRO A 111 19.99 13.44 -11.07
CA PRO A 111 20.91 14.53 -10.81
C PRO A 111 21.61 15.11 -12.04
N LEU A 112 21.14 14.79 -13.24
CA LEU A 112 21.65 15.37 -14.50
C LEU A 112 20.95 16.68 -14.84
N ASP A 113 20.94 17.65 -13.94
CA ASP A 113 20.56 19.02 -14.33
C ASP A 113 21.73 19.71 -15.02
N THR A 114 21.68 19.70 -16.33
CA THR A 114 22.72 20.22 -17.20
C THR A 114 22.57 21.71 -17.52
N GLY A 115 21.58 22.37 -16.92
CA GLY A 115 21.20 23.74 -17.31
C GLY A 115 22.06 24.85 -16.73
N SER A 116 22.71 24.65 -15.60
CA SER A 116 23.50 25.69 -14.94
C SER A 116 24.88 25.17 -14.58
N ARG A 117 25.93 25.95 -14.88
CA ARG A 117 27.29 25.71 -14.35
C ARG A 117 27.38 26.04 -12.85
N SER A 118 26.36 25.62 -12.08
CA SER A 118 26.34 25.84 -10.65
C SER A 118 27.12 24.78 -9.92
N SER A 119 27.87 25.18 -8.92
CA SER A 119 28.47 24.26 -7.95
C SER A 119 27.69 24.35 -6.67
N PHE A 120 27.37 23.19 -6.07
CA PHE A 120 26.60 23.10 -4.84
C PHE A 120 27.29 22.15 -3.86
N SER A 121 27.51 22.63 -2.65
CA SER A 121 28.12 21.87 -1.57
C SER A 121 27.20 21.86 -0.37
N THR A 122 27.12 20.74 0.34
CA THR A 122 26.30 20.59 1.55
C THR A 122 26.97 19.67 2.54
N SER A 123 26.43 19.63 3.77
CA SER A 123 26.85 18.64 4.77
C SER A 123 26.18 17.31 4.50
N TRP A 124 26.98 16.27 4.34
CA TRP A 124 26.53 14.87 4.19
C TRP A 124 27.28 14.00 5.18
N HIS A 125 26.55 13.28 6.04
CA HIS A 125 27.10 12.49 7.16
C HIS A 125 28.12 13.24 8.03
N GLY A 126 27.86 14.54 8.27
CA GLY A 126 28.73 15.39 9.09
C GLY A 126 29.98 15.91 8.40
N GLN A 127 30.18 15.64 7.11
CA GLN A 127 31.25 16.17 6.29
C GLN A 127 30.71 17.16 5.27
N PHE A 128 31.41 18.27 5.08
CA PHE A 128 31.07 19.24 4.04
C PHE A 128 31.66 18.76 2.71
N VAL A 129 30.80 18.42 1.76
CA VAL A 129 31.18 17.83 0.48
C VAL A 129 30.53 18.53 -0.70
N ASP A 130 31.20 18.53 -1.83
CA ASP A 130 30.66 19.04 -3.08
C ASP A 130 29.71 17.98 -3.67
N MET A 131 28.43 18.31 -3.82
CA MET A 131 27.42 17.46 -4.44
C MET A 131 27.43 17.61 -5.97
N VAL A 132 27.56 18.86 -6.43
CA VAL A 132 27.64 19.22 -7.85
C VAL A 132 28.83 20.16 -8.03
N LYS A 133 29.65 19.91 -9.06
CA LYS A 133 30.76 20.74 -9.46
C LYS A 133 30.65 21.07 -10.95
N ASP A 134 30.60 22.35 -11.27
CA ASP A 134 30.48 22.85 -12.64
C ASP A 134 29.28 22.25 -13.42
N GLY A 135 28.17 22.00 -12.73
CA GLY A 135 26.96 21.40 -13.30
C GLY A 135 27.03 19.86 -13.43
N VAL A 136 28.09 19.22 -12.96
CA VAL A 136 28.24 17.76 -12.98
C VAL A 136 28.11 17.19 -11.58
N PRO A 137 27.24 16.19 -11.34
CA PRO A 137 27.16 15.49 -10.06
C PRO A 137 28.48 14.82 -9.71
N THR A 138 28.95 15.04 -8.50
CA THR A 138 30.12 14.34 -7.96
C THR A 138 29.74 12.93 -7.49
N LEU A 139 30.74 12.14 -7.08
CA LEU A 139 30.46 10.84 -6.45
C LEU A 139 29.54 10.97 -5.22
N TYR A 140 29.76 12.01 -4.42
CA TYR A 140 28.91 12.29 -3.25
C TYR A 140 27.48 12.67 -3.63
N GLY A 141 27.30 13.43 -4.71
CA GLY A 141 25.97 13.73 -5.26
C GLY A 141 25.23 12.47 -5.72
N TRP A 142 25.93 11.54 -6.37
CA TRP A 142 25.34 10.24 -6.74
C TRP A 142 25.01 9.36 -5.54
N LEU A 143 25.89 9.31 -4.53
CA LEU A 143 25.64 8.52 -3.32
C LEU A 143 24.45 9.07 -2.52
N SER A 144 24.37 10.39 -2.33
CA SER A 144 23.23 11.04 -1.67
C SER A 144 21.92 10.75 -2.40
N TYR A 145 21.90 10.89 -3.71
CA TYR A 145 20.74 10.57 -4.53
C TYR A 145 20.30 9.11 -4.40
N LEU A 146 21.22 8.15 -4.46
CA LEU A 146 20.91 6.73 -4.30
C LEU A 146 20.40 6.41 -2.88
N GLU A 147 20.96 7.07 -1.86
CA GLU A 147 20.50 6.96 -0.48
C GLU A 147 19.05 7.44 -0.35
N GLU A 148 18.70 8.61 -0.89
CA GLU A 148 17.33 9.13 -0.89
C GLU A 148 16.36 8.20 -1.61
N VAL A 149 16.71 7.71 -2.81
CA VAL A 149 15.90 6.73 -3.56
C VAL A 149 15.71 5.44 -2.76
N ALA A 150 16.77 4.95 -2.10
CA ALA A 150 16.69 3.75 -1.29
C ALA A 150 15.79 3.94 -0.06
N VAL A 151 15.91 5.07 0.64
CA VAL A 151 15.06 5.39 1.82
C VAL A 151 13.59 5.43 1.41
N ILE A 152 13.24 6.14 0.35
CA ILE A 152 11.85 6.20 -0.14
C ILE A 152 11.38 4.83 -0.64
N GLY A 153 12.25 4.06 -1.29
CA GLY A 153 11.97 2.68 -1.67
C GLY A 153 11.65 1.78 -0.48
N VAL A 154 12.42 1.89 0.61
CA VAL A 154 12.16 1.16 1.87
C VAL A 154 10.81 1.56 2.47
N MET A 155 10.46 2.84 2.48
CA MET A 155 9.15 3.30 2.94
C MET A 155 8.01 2.70 2.09
N GLY A 156 8.20 2.62 0.77
CA GLY A 156 7.28 1.92 -0.14
C GLY A 156 7.14 0.41 0.18
N ALA A 157 8.25 -0.26 0.51
CA ALA A 157 8.22 -1.67 0.92
C ALA A 157 7.49 -1.87 2.27
N ILE A 158 7.65 -0.97 3.24
CA ILE A 158 6.91 -0.98 4.52
C ILE A 158 5.41 -0.85 4.26
N SER A 159 5.01 0.11 3.41
CA SER A 159 3.61 0.31 3.02
C SER A 159 3.03 -0.93 2.32
N ALA A 160 3.78 -1.55 1.41
CA ALA A 160 3.36 -2.78 0.72
C ALA A 160 3.22 -3.97 1.68
N THR A 161 4.09 -4.08 2.69
CA THR A 161 3.99 -5.09 3.75
C THR A 161 2.71 -4.91 4.55
N THR A 162 2.41 -3.69 4.97
CA THR A 162 1.17 -3.36 5.70
C THR A 162 -0.05 -3.70 4.86
N PHE A 163 -0.05 -3.32 3.58
CA PHE A 163 -1.11 -3.67 2.64
C PHE A 163 -1.34 -5.17 2.59
N TRP A 164 -0.27 -5.96 2.43
CA TRP A 164 -0.35 -7.41 2.32
C TRP A 164 -0.93 -8.06 3.58
N TYR A 165 -0.47 -7.66 4.77
CA TYR A 165 -0.99 -8.19 6.05
C TYR A 165 -2.46 -7.88 6.23
N VAL A 166 -2.87 -6.64 5.99
CA VAL A 166 -4.27 -6.21 6.12
C VAL A 166 -5.14 -6.96 5.12
N TRP A 167 -4.71 -7.03 3.85
CA TRP A 167 -5.44 -7.74 2.81
C TRP A 167 -5.61 -9.23 3.12
N VAL A 168 -4.55 -9.91 3.55
CA VAL A 168 -4.59 -11.33 3.94
C VAL A 168 -5.49 -11.54 5.15
N TYR A 169 -5.43 -10.66 6.15
CA TYR A 169 -6.28 -10.74 7.33
C TYR A 169 -7.77 -10.67 7.00
N PHE A 170 -8.16 -9.70 6.17
CA PHE A 170 -9.57 -9.55 5.77
C PHE A 170 -10.02 -10.61 4.77
N SER A 171 -9.12 -11.08 3.88
CA SER A 171 -9.46 -12.11 2.88
C SER A 171 -9.60 -13.51 3.47
N ARG A 172 -8.96 -13.79 4.62
CA ARG A 172 -8.99 -15.10 5.29
C ARG A 172 -10.04 -15.21 6.38
N ARG A 173 -10.82 -14.15 6.66
CA ARG A 173 -11.90 -14.26 7.65
C ARG A 173 -12.87 -15.35 7.18
N PRO A 174 -13.03 -16.45 7.95
CA PRO A 174 -14.10 -17.42 7.68
C PRO A 174 -15.43 -16.66 7.72
N GLU A 175 -16.31 -16.96 6.79
CA GLU A 175 -17.69 -16.51 6.87
C GLU A 175 -18.22 -16.86 8.28
N PRO A 176 -18.79 -15.89 9.02
CA PRO A 176 -19.42 -16.24 10.28
C PRO A 176 -20.37 -17.39 9.98
N ALA A 177 -20.23 -18.47 10.75
CA ALA A 177 -21.08 -19.68 10.64
C ALA A 177 -22.55 -19.36 11.06
N GLY A 178 -23.06 -18.25 10.60
CA GLY A 178 -24.38 -17.67 10.81
C GLY A 178 -25.38 -18.06 9.75
N GLY A 179 -25.31 -19.27 9.31
CA GLY A 179 -26.34 -19.93 8.53
C GLY A 179 -26.75 -21.23 9.18
N LEU A 180 -27.03 -21.18 10.48
CA LEU A 180 -28.02 -22.10 11.04
C LEU A 180 -29.36 -21.68 10.44
N SER A 181 -29.48 -21.83 9.10
CA SER A 181 -30.75 -21.97 8.43
C SER A 181 -31.42 -23.14 9.13
N GLY A 182 -32.32 -22.79 10.02
CA GLY A 182 -33.24 -23.72 10.65
C GLY A 182 -34.04 -24.48 9.58
N ASP A 183 -33.44 -25.49 8.99
CA ASP A 183 -34.18 -26.57 8.39
C ASP A 183 -34.60 -27.53 9.51
N GLY A 184 -35.31 -26.95 10.48
CA GLY A 184 -35.98 -27.62 11.59
C GLY A 184 -37.40 -27.95 11.24
N SER A 185 -37.68 -28.49 10.07
CA SER A 185 -39.05 -28.96 9.77
C SER A 185 -39.04 -30.15 8.82
N LYS A 186 -38.28 -31.15 9.16
CA LYS A 186 -38.65 -32.49 8.78
C LYS A 186 -39.26 -33.16 10.00
N THR A 187 -40.52 -32.81 10.29
CA THR A 187 -41.43 -33.69 11.05
C THR A 187 -41.46 -35.02 10.33
N PRO A 188 -41.02 -36.12 10.96
CA PRO A 188 -41.23 -37.42 10.37
C PRO A 188 -42.72 -37.69 10.34
N THR A 189 -43.28 -37.76 9.14
CA THR A 189 -44.65 -38.28 8.90
C THR A 189 -44.71 -39.69 9.39
N LEU A 190 -45.44 -39.93 10.50
CA LEU A 190 -45.73 -41.20 11.14
C LEU A 190 -46.76 -42.03 10.31
N ASP A 191 -46.58 -42.14 9.00
CA ASP A 191 -47.50 -42.91 8.14
C ASP A 191 -46.75 -43.95 7.30
N GLN A 192 -45.95 -44.79 7.97
CA GLN A 192 -45.55 -46.09 7.35
C GLN A 192 -45.42 -47.18 8.43
N VAL A 193 -46.52 -47.50 9.12
CA VAL A 193 -46.66 -48.78 9.78
C VAL A 193 -47.99 -49.37 9.31
N LYS A 194 -47.94 -50.13 8.26
CA LYS A 194 -48.84 -51.29 7.97
C LYS A 194 -48.10 -52.28 7.10
#